data_173ecbd0c1e7a2b72f07ab2a87c9cc3f
#
_entry.id   173ecbd0c1e7a2b72f07ab2a87c9cc3f
#
_cell.length_a   1.000
_cell.length_b   1.000
_cell.length_c   1.000
_cell.angle_alpha   90.00
_cell.angle_beta   90.00
_cell.angle_gamma   90.00
#
_symmetry.space_group_name_H-M   'P 1'
#
loop_
_entity.id
_entity.type
_entity.pdbx_description
1 polymer ?
#
loop_
_entity_poly.entity_id
_entity_poly.type
_entity_poly.pdbx_seq_one_letter_code
_entity_poly.pdbx_strand_id
1 'polypeptide(L)' 'MDYKKKLIEVLEKADHDQTYTIFRFVCSFLGLK' A
#
# COMPACT_ATOMS: atom_id res chain seq x y z
N MET A 1 8.64 -14.55 8.19
CA MET A 1 7.30 -14.06 7.83
C MET A 1 7.40 -13.17 6.59
N ASP A 2 6.50 -13.37 5.65
CA ASP A 2 6.52 -12.60 4.41
C ASP A 2 5.59 -11.39 4.51
N TYR A 3 6.15 -10.26 4.91
CA TYR A 3 5.37 -9.03 5.06
C TYR A 3 4.91 -8.46 3.72
N LYS A 4 5.66 -8.67 2.66
CA LYS A 4 5.23 -8.23 1.32
C LYS A 4 3.93 -8.90 0.92
N LYS A 5 3.87 -10.20 1.10
CA LYS A 5 2.67 -10.96 0.77
C LYS A 5 1.49 -10.53 1.62
N LYS A 6 1.73 -10.33 2.91
CA LYS A 6 0.69 -9.85 3.83
C LYS A 6 0.20 -8.47 3.43
N LEU A 7 1.10 -7.60 3.02
CA LEU A 7 0.73 -6.26 2.60
C LEU A 7 -0.16 -6.29 1.36
N ILE A 8 0.16 -7.14 0.41
CA ILE A 8 -0.65 -7.28 -0.80
C ILE A 8 -2.05 -7.77 -0.44
N GLU A 9 -2.16 -8.75 0.44
CA GLU A 9 -3.45 -9.26 0.89
C GLU A 9 -4.30 -8.18 1.55
N VAL A 10 -3.67 -7.37 2.39
CA VAL A 10 -4.36 -6.27 3.06
C VAL A 10 -4.81 -5.22 2.05
N LEU A 11 -3.97 -4.91 1.08
CA LEU A 11 -4.30 -3.92 0.06
C LEU A 11 -5.48 -4.34 -0.79
N GLU A 12 -5.66 -5.62 -1.01
CA GLU A 12 -6.79 -6.12 -1.79
C GLU A 12 -8.13 -5.85 -1.12
N LYS A 13 -8.12 -5.59 0.19
CA LYS A 13 -9.34 -5.27 0.94
C LYS A 13 -9.67 -3.78 0.90
N ALA A 14 -8.75 -2.96 0.42
CA ALA A 14 -8.97 -1.51 0.33
C ALA A 14 -9.76 -1.18 -0.94
N ASP A 15 -10.59 -0.15 -0.86
CA ASP A 15 -11.29 0.33 -2.04
C ASP A 15 -10.35 1.22 -2.88
N HIS A 16 -10.86 1.77 -3.97
CA HIS A 16 -10.05 2.57 -4.88
C HIS A 16 -9.45 3.80 -4.20
N ASP A 17 -10.27 4.54 -3.45
CA ASP A 17 -9.80 5.75 -2.78
C ASP A 17 -8.80 5.43 -1.69
N GLN A 18 -9.05 4.38 -0.92
CA GLN A 18 -8.14 3.95 0.12
C GLN A 18 -6.81 3.49 -0.47
N THR A 19 -6.88 2.76 -1.57
CA THR A 19 -5.68 2.28 -2.26
C THR A 19 -4.83 3.45 -2.73
N TYR A 20 -5.46 4.48 -3.28
CA TYR A 20 -4.75 5.66 -3.74
C TYR A 20 -4.04 6.37 -2.58
N THR A 21 -4.73 6.52 -1.46
CA THR A 21 -4.15 7.14 -0.27
C THR A 21 -2.96 6.35 0.24
N ILE A 22 -3.09 5.04 0.29
CA ILE A 22 -2.00 4.16 0.73
C ILE A 22 -0.83 4.26 -0.23
N PHE A 23 -1.12 4.28 -1.52
CA PHE A 23 -0.08 4.41 -2.54
C PHE A 23 0.74 5.68 -2.36
N ARG A 24 0.08 6.80 -2.14
CA ARG A 24 0.76 8.08 -1.90
C ARG A 24 1.61 8.03 -0.64
N PHE A 25 1.05 7.44 0.42
CA PHE A 25 1.77 7.31 1.68
C PHE A 25 3.04 6.48 1.49
N VAL A 26 2.92 5.35 0.82
CA VAL A 26 4.06 4.45 0.61
C VAL A 26 5.12 5.12 -0.26
N CYS A 27 4.72 5.80 -1.32
CA CYS A 27 5.66 6.51 -2.17
C CYS A 27 6.43 7.57 -1.39
N SER A 28 5.73 8.31 -0.54
CA SER A 28 6.37 9.32 0.30
C SER A 28 7.33 8.67 1.30
N PHE A 29 6.89 7.57 1.88
CA PHE A 29 7.69 6.84 2.87
C PHE A 29 8.99 6.31 2.27
N LEU A 30 8.90 5.79 1.05
CA LEU A 30 10.06 5.21 0.36
C LEU A 30 10.89 6.24 -0.40
N GLY A 31 10.44 7.48 -0.44
CA GLY A 31 11.12 8.54 -1.18
C GLY A 31 10.93 8.45 -2.69
N LEU A 32 9.90 7.77 -3.14
CA LEU A 32 9.58 7.69 -4.57
C LEU A 32 8.78 8.92 -5.00
N LYS A 33 8.93 9.28 -6.26
CA LYS A 33 8.21 10.44 -6.81
C LYS A 33 7.36 10.09 -7.99
#